data_cfddc926ff71d44771e959a44b589d85
#
_entry.id   cfddc926ff71d44771e959a44b589d85
#
_cell.length_a   1.000
_cell.length_b   1.000
_cell.length_c   1.000
_cell.angle_alpha   90.00
_cell.angle_beta   90.00
_cell.angle_gamma   90.00
#
_symmetry.space_group_name_H-M   'P 1'
#
loop_
_entity.id
_entity.type
_entity.pdbx_description
1 polymer ?
#
loop_
_entity_poly.entity_id
_entity_poly.type
_entity_poly.pdbx_seq_one_letter_code
_entity_poly.pdbx_strand_id
1 'polypeptide(L)'
;MLKKLNEFTPEEFESQKHPFSIKRLSTTIGAELHDIDLTKDLSKEEIAHIYNALLTYKVIFFRDQNITTEEHLRFGQYFGELEIHPFTPLGTNREDHPEVLRITHDEENKPKENAWHSDVTWRQEPSLGSILRMIETPPVGGDTLFASMEAAYENLPDVIKEKIDGAYAVHDFTIFRKRLEKQGKTPEEIEAFNKKFPKPTHPVVRTHPDTGKKSIYVNVAFTTHIEGFSDEDSRLMLNYLFNQSTIPEYQCRFKWEENSIAFWDNRSCQHYATGDYWPATRRVERVTVIGNKPV
;
A
#
# COMPACT_ATOMS: atom_id res chain seq x y z
N MET A 1 1.53 24.84 16.05
CA MET A 1 1.56 23.96 17.23
C MET A 1 1.22 22.58 16.71
N LEU A 2 2.19 21.66 16.68
CA LEU A 2 1.93 20.28 16.27
C LEU A 2 0.90 19.69 17.24
N LYS A 3 -0.30 19.34 16.76
CA LYS A 3 -1.27 18.59 17.55
C LYS A 3 -0.62 17.24 17.95
N LYS A 4 -1.06 16.66 19.06
CA LYS A 4 -0.63 15.29 19.43
C LYS A 4 -0.83 14.37 18.25
N LEU A 5 0.29 13.82 17.75
CA LEU A 5 0.30 13.00 16.54
C LEU A 5 -0.35 11.62 16.73
N ASN A 6 -0.89 11.30 17.91
CA ASN A 6 -1.69 10.08 18.09
C ASN A 6 -2.46 10.05 19.40
N GLU A 7 -3.77 9.93 19.32
CA GLU A 7 -4.56 9.29 20.38
C GLU A 7 -4.53 7.75 20.26
N PHE A 8 -3.81 7.22 19.28
CA PHE A 8 -3.61 5.79 19.16
C PHE A 8 -2.40 5.44 20.00
N THR A 9 -2.62 4.64 21.01
CA THR A 9 -1.54 4.24 21.91
C THR A 9 -0.96 2.90 21.45
N PRO A 10 0.10 2.92 20.57
CA PRO A 10 0.95 1.76 20.42
C PRO A 10 1.39 1.23 21.79
N GLU A 11 1.45 2.10 22.82
CA GLU A 11 1.74 1.77 24.21
C GLU A 11 0.76 0.75 24.78
N GLU A 12 -0.55 0.88 24.51
CA GLU A 12 -1.54 -0.10 24.98
C GLU A 12 -1.33 -1.46 24.30
N PHE A 13 -1.01 -1.47 23.00
CA PHE A 13 -0.67 -2.70 22.31
C PHE A 13 0.62 -3.29 22.87
N GLU A 14 1.69 -2.51 22.97
CA GLU A 14 3.00 -2.96 23.49
C GLU A 14 2.99 -3.40 24.93
N SER A 15 2.04 -2.92 25.74
CA SER A 15 1.86 -3.38 27.13
C SER A 15 1.31 -4.80 27.23
N GLN A 16 0.77 -5.35 26.16
CA GLN A 16 0.29 -6.73 26.11
C GLN A 16 1.47 -7.71 25.93
N LYS A 17 1.25 -8.95 26.29
CA LYS A 17 2.22 -10.02 26.00
C LYS A 17 2.09 -10.43 24.54
N HIS A 18 3.19 -10.30 23.78
CA HIS A 18 3.26 -10.72 22.39
C HIS A 18 4.15 -11.95 22.21
N PRO A 19 3.92 -12.78 21.17
CA PRO A 19 4.81 -13.87 20.78
C PRO A 19 6.09 -13.39 20.07
N PHE A 20 6.24 -12.07 19.89
CA PHE A 20 7.36 -11.41 19.21
C PHE A 20 7.72 -10.11 19.92
N SER A 21 8.95 -9.64 19.72
CA SER A 21 9.37 -8.32 20.16
C SER A 21 9.10 -7.27 19.07
N ILE A 22 8.89 -6.03 19.49
CA ILE A 22 8.44 -4.92 18.62
C ILE A 22 9.47 -3.80 18.69
N LYS A 23 9.88 -3.32 17.50
CA LYS A 23 10.73 -2.13 17.37
C LYS A 23 10.04 -1.13 16.44
N ARG A 24 9.51 -0.04 17.01
CA ARG A 24 8.92 1.04 16.19
C ARG A 24 9.97 1.72 15.31
N LEU A 25 9.55 2.11 14.10
CA LEU A 25 10.38 2.90 13.19
C LEU A 25 10.06 4.39 13.26
N SER A 26 8.80 4.75 13.54
CA SER A 26 8.39 6.13 13.79
C SER A 26 7.24 6.18 14.80
N THR A 27 6.83 7.39 15.18
CA THR A 27 5.73 7.59 16.14
C THR A 27 4.34 7.32 15.56
N THR A 28 4.19 7.39 14.23
CA THR A 28 2.89 7.31 13.56
C THR A 28 2.69 6.05 12.74
N ILE A 29 3.78 5.42 12.28
CA ILE A 29 3.73 4.30 11.33
C ILE A 29 4.99 3.46 11.39
N GLY A 30 4.86 2.16 11.19
CA GLY A 30 5.94 1.23 10.96
C GLY A 30 6.55 0.62 12.23
N ALA A 31 6.60 -0.71 12.25
CA ALA A 31 7.33 -1.47 13.28
C ALA A 31 7.98 -2.72 12.68
N GLU A 32 9.19 -3.05 13.13
CA GLU A 32 9.81 -4.34 12.91
C GLU A 32 9.32 -5.31 13.99
N LEU A 33 8.89 -6.51 13.58
CA LEU A 33 8.54 -7.63 14.45
C LEU A 33 9.69 -8.63 14.39
N HIS A 34 10.28 -8.92 15.56
CA HIS A 34 11.39 -9.84 15.72
C HIS A 34 10.95 -11.12 16.44
N ASP A 35 11.79 -12.15 16.42
CA ASP A 35 11.54 -13.43 17.12
C ASP A 35 10.36 -14.24 16.53
N ILE A 36 10.04 -14.03 15.25
CA ILE A 36 9.05 -14.79 14.50
C ILE A 36 9.70 -15.43 13.28
N ASP A 37 9.31 -16.65 12.98
CA ASP A 37 9.84 -17.47 11.88
C ASP A 37 8.70 -17.85 10.93
N LEU A 38 8.64 -17.17 9.77
CA LEU A 38 7.60 -17.36 8.76
C LEU A 38 7.80 -18.63 7.91
N THR A 39 8.90 -19.37 8.09
CA THR A 39 9.06 -20.70 7.49
C THR A 39 8.12 -21.73 8.13
N LYS A 40 7.66 -21.46 9.35
CA LYS A 40 6.77 -22.33 10.12
C LYS A 40 5.30 -21.98 9.93
N ASP A 41 4.44 -22.95 10.22
CA ASP A 41 3.02 -22.67 10.38
C ASP A 41 2.79 -21.85 11.64
N LEU A 42 2.05 -20.74 11.48
CA LEU A 42 1.71 -19.86 12.59
C LEU A 42 0.44 -20.34 13.29
N SER A 43 0.44 -20.27 14.62
CA SER A 43 -0.75 -20.47 15.42
C SER A 43 -1.79 -19.38 15.19
N LYS A 44 -3.05 -19.64 15.49
CA LYS A 44 -4.12 -18.64 15.43
C LYS A 44 -3.84 -17.41 16.30
N GLU A 45 -3.15 -17.62 17.43
CA GLU A 45 -2.75 -16.55 18.34
C GLU A 45 -1.68 -15.66 17.69
N GLU A 46 -0.63 -16.23 17.10
CA GLU A 46 0.40 -15.49 16.38
C GLU A 46 -0.19 -14.69 15.22
N ILE A 47 -1.07 -15.30 14.41
CA ILE A 47 -1.74 -14.63 13.30
C ILE A 47 -2.57 -13.43 13.81
N ALA A 48 -3.34 -13.60 14.89
CA ALA A 48 -4.11 -12.52 15.49
C ALA A 48 -3.23 -11.38 16.01
N HIS A 49 -2.10 -11.70 16.66
CA HIS A 49 -1.14 -10.70 17.13
C HIS A 49 -0.47 -9.96 15.98
N ILE A 50 -0.09 -10.65 14.89
CA ILE A 50 0.47 -10.03 13.68
C ILE A 50 -0.56 -9.09 13.03
N TYR A 51 -1.82 -9.52 12.93
CA TYR A 51 -2.88 -8.69 12.37
C TYR A 51 -3.14 -7.43 13.21
N ASN A 52 -3.19 -7.57 14.53
CA ASN A 52 -3.32 -6.44 15.44
C ASN A 52 -2.11 -5.49 15.35
N ALA A 53 -0.89 -6.02 15.18
CA ALA A 53 0.28 -5.20 14.91
C ALA A 53 0.15 -4.42 13.60
N LEU A 54 -0.36 -5.06 12.53
CA LEU A 54 -0.63 -4.40 11.26
C LEU A 54 -1.63 -3.25 11.43
N LEU A 55 -2.74 -3.47 12.13
CA LEU A 55 -3.75 -2.43 12.42
C LEU A 55 -3.17 -1.29 13.26
N THR A 56 -2.26 -1.61 14.18
CA THR A 56 -1.61 -0.63 15.07
C THR A 56 -0.60 0.21 14.32
N TYR A 57 0.30 -0.42 13.59
CA TYR A 57 1.46 0.22 12.96
C TYR A 57 1.29 0.51 11.46
N LYS A 58 0.22 0.04 10.82
CA LYS A 58 -0.15 0.23 9.41
C LYS A 58 0.82 -0.42 8.41
N VAL A 59 2.05 -0.59 8.77
CA VAL A 59 3.05 -1.42 8.08
C VAL A 59 3.94 -2.10 9.12
N ILE A 60 4.14 -3.38 8.93
CA ILE A 60 5.02 -4.21 9.76
C ILE A 60 6.09 -4.87 8.90
N PHE A 61 7.25 -5.07 9.49
CA PHE A 61 8.41 -5.59 8.80
C PHE A 61 8.99 -6.80 9.54
N PHE A 62 9.52 -7.73 8.76
CA PHE A 62 10.21 -8.92 9.26
C PHE A 62 11.58 -8.96 8.61
N ARG A 63 12.63 -9.23 9.39
CA ARG A 63 14.00 -9.42 8.92
C ARG A 63 14.32 -10.91 8.85
N ASP A 64 15.32 -11.26 8.06
CA ASP A 64 15.93 -12.60 7.99
C ASP A 64 14.93 -13.73 7.68
N GLN A 65 13.90 -13.46 6.87
CA GLN A 65 12.86 -14.41 6.50
C GLN A 65 13.22 -15.10 5.18
N ASN A 66 14.09 -16.11 5.24
CA ASN A 66 14.43 -16.92 4.06
C ASN A 66 13.33 -17.95 3.75
N ILE A 67 12.16 -17.49 3.36
CA ILE A 67 10.98 -18.30 3.07
C ILE A 67 10.97 -18.74 1.60
N THR A 68 10.26 -19.84 1.30
CA THR A 68 9.92 -20.25 -0.06
C THR A 68 8.75 -19.43 -0.62
N THR A 69 8.43 -19.62 -1.90
CA THR A 69 7.23 -19.01 -2.50
C THR A 69 5.95 -19.54 -1.86
N GLU A 70 5.89 -20.84 -1.56
CA GLU A 70 4.75 -21.49 -0.90
C GLU A 70 4.55 -20.96 0.52
N GLU A 71 5.62 -20.72 1.24
CA GLU A 71 5.57 -20.10 2.58
C GLU A 71 5.13 -18.65 2.52
N HIS A 72 5.54 -17.90 1.48
CA HIS A 72 5.07 -16.55 1.23
C HIS A 72 3.55 -16.52 0.94
N LEU A 73 3.07 -17.43 0.08
CA LEU A 73 1.64 -17.60 -0.20
C LEU A 73 0.85 -17.98 1.05
N ARG A 74 1.34 -18.98 1.80
CA ARG A 74 0.74 -19.42 3.07
C ARG A 74 0.60 -18.25 4.05
N PHE A 75 1.66 -17.45 4.21
CA PHE A 75 1.62 -16.28 5.09
C PHE A 75 0.53 -15.29 4.66
N GLY A 76 0.42 -14.98 3.37
CA GLY A 76 -0.64 -14.13 2.86
C GLY A 76 -2.05 -14.69 3.08
N GLN A 77 -2.23 -15.99 2.89
CA GLN A 77 -3.51 -16.69 3.03
C GLN A 77 -4.07 -16.68 4.46
N TYR A 78 -3.24 -16.47 5.49
CA TYR A 78 -3.74 -16.28 6.85
C TYR A 78 -4.62 -15.02 7.01
N PHE A 79 -4.49 -14.04 6.11
CA PHE A 79 -5.19 -12.75 6.19
C PHE A 79 -6.33 -12.61 5.17
N GLY A 80 -6.46 -13.53 4.23
CA GLY A 80 -7.54 -13.56 3.25
C GLY A 80 -7.18 -14.24 1.94
N GLU A 81 -8.09 -14.17 0.99
CA GLU A 81 -7.89 -14.65 -0.36
C GLU A 81 -6.83 -13.80 -1.09
N LEU A 82 -5.96 -14.45 -1.85
CA LEU A 82 -4.90 -13.77 -2.59
C LEU A 82 -5.35 -13.37 -3.99
N GLU A 83 -4.92 -12.22 -4.42
CA GLU A 83 -5.23 -11.67 -5.73
C GLU A 83 -4.33 -12.27 -6.81
N ILE A 84 -4.93 -12.67 -7.94
CA ILE A 84 -4.22 -12.83 -9.20
C ILE A 84 -4.27 -11.49 -9.93
N HIS A 85 -3.12 -10.83 -10.06
CA HIS A 85 -3.07 -9.50 -10.65
C HIS A 85 -3.49 -9.53 -12.12
N PRO A 86 -4.49 -8.71 -12.55
CA PRO A 86 -5.11 -8.83 -13.87
C PRO A 86 -4.20 -8.39 -15.04
N PHE A 87 -3.10 -7.71 -14.76
CA PHE A 87 -2.18 -7.17 -15.76
C PHE A 87 -0.83 -7.89 -15.77
N THR A 88 -0.89 -9.22 -15.70
CA THR A 88 0.26 -10.12 -15.77
C THR A 88 1.07 -10.15 -17.07
N PRO A 89 0.64 -9.59 -18.23
CA PRO A 89 1.43 -9.64 -19.46
C PRO A 89 2.77 -8.94 -19.40
N LEU A 90 3.12 -8.38 -18.28
CA LEU A 90 4.43 -7.74 -18.08
C LEU A 90 5.53 -8.72 -17.67
N GLY A 91 5.32 -10.02 -17.85
CA GLY A 91 6.33 -11.07 -17.62
C GLY A 91 6.68 -11.27 -16.15
N THR A 92 5.76 -10.94 -15.26
CA THR A 92 6.04 -10.78 -13.84
C THR A 92 5.36 -11.80 -12.95
N ASN A 93 4.34 -12.53 -13.40
CA ASN A 93 3.80 -13.65 -12.62
C ASN A 93 4.53 -14.94 -12.96
N ARG A 94 4.73 -15.73 -11.95
CA ARG A 94 5.21 -17.10 -12.16
C ARG A 94 4.04 -17.92 -12.72
N GLU A 95 4.28 -18.72 -13.75
CA GLU A 95 3.25 -19.61 -14.33
C GLU A 95 2.74 -20.63 -13.30
N ASP A 96 3.61 -21.04 -12.36
CA ASP A 96 3.34 -21.99 -11.29
C ASP A 96 2.61 -21.36 -10.07
N HIS A 97 2.71 -20.03 -9.88
CA HIS A 97 2.12 -19.29 -8.77
C HIS A 97 1.57 -17.94 -9.24
N PRO A 98 0.37 -17.92 -9.85
CA PRO A 98 -0.19 -16.72 -10.48
C PRO A 98 -0.52 -15.59 -9.49
N GLU A 99 -0.63 -15.89 -8.19
CA GLU A 99 -0.83 -14.90 -7.11
C GLU A 99 0.44 -14.12 -6.77
N VAL A 100 1.61 -14.62 -7.20
CA VAL A 100 2.90 -13.97 -6.92
C VAL A 100 3.29 -13.04 -8.05
N LEU A 101 3.26 -11.75 -7.77
CA LEU A 101 3.77 -10.72 -8.66
C LEU A 101 5.27 -10.52 -8.43
N ARG A 102 6.10 -10.91 -9.40
CA ARG A 102 7.54 -10.63 -9.39
C ARG A 102 7.80 -9.30 -10.08
N ILE A 103 8.51 -8.39 -9.39
CA ILE A 103 8.93 -7.11 -9.93
C ILE A 103 10.45 -7.10 -9.94
N THR A 104 11.02 -6.96 -11.14
CA THR A 104 12.48 -6.86 -11.34
C THR A 104 12.79 -5.56 -12.06
N HIS A 105 13.66 -4.75 -11.45
CA HIS A 105 14.28 -3.60 -12.10
C HIS A 105 15.79 -3.88 -12.23
N ASP A 106 16.33 -3.50 -13.36
CA ASP A 106 17.72 -3.71 -13.74
C ASP A 106 18.12 -2.68 -14.80
N GLU A 107 19.25 -2.89 -15.47
CA GLU A 107 19.73 -2.00 -16.52
C GLU A 107 18.72 -1.81 -17.66
N GLU A 108 17.94 -2.87 -18.01
CA GLU A 108 16.95 -2.87 -19.10
C GLU A 108 15.58 -2.35 -18.64
N ASN A 109 15.22 -2.57 -17.37
CA ASN A 109 13.91 -2.27 -16.80
C ASN A 109 14.02 -1.20 -15.70
N LYS A 110 13.99 0.05 -16.10
CA LYS A 110 14.07 1.18 -15.17
C LYS A 110 12.83 1.24 -14.25
N PRO A 111 13.02 1.52 -12.92
CA PRO A 111 11.90 1.73 -11.99
C PRO A 111 11.01 2.92 -12.41
N LYS A 112 9.68 2.76 -12.23
CA LYS A 112 8.67 3.74 -12.64
C LYS A 112 7.62 4.00 -11.56
N GLU A 113 7.71 3.32 -10.42
CA GLU A 113 6.71 3.31 -9.34
C GLU A 113 6.96 4.39 -8.27
N ASN A 114 7.71 5.42 -8.61
CA ASN A 114 8.09 6.52 -7.72
C ASN A 114 6.98 7.58 -7.57
N ALA A 115 5.80 7.16 -7.13
CA ALA A 115 4.68 8.03 -6.78
C ALA A 115 4.02 7.54 -5.51
N TRP A 116 3.55 8.46 -4.66
CA TRP A 116 2.77 8.10 -3.47
C TRP A 116 1.43 7.48 -3.85
N HIS A 117 1.15 6.28 -3.36
CA HIS A 117 -0.11 5.58 -3.65
C HIS A 117 -0.46 4.53 -2.59
N SER A 118 -1.74 4.22 -2.53
CA SER A 118 -2.24 2.94 -2.05
C SER A 118 -2.49 2.05 -3.25
N ASP A 119 -2.21 0.75 -3.12
CA ASP A 119 -2.29 -0.21 -4.23
C ASP A 119 -3.72 -0.32 -4.79
N VAL A 120 -3.79 -0.40 -6.11
CA VAL A 120 -4.98 -0.75 -6.92
C VAL A 120 -6.28 -0.02 -6.56
N THR A 121 -6.21 1.24 -6.11
CA THR A 121 -7.42 2.02 -5.77
C THR A 121 -8.30 2.33 -6.99
N TRP A 122 -7.83 2.02 -8.20
CA TRP A 122 -8.61 2.03 -9.45
C TRP A 122 -9.60 0.86 -9.57
N ARG A 123 -9.67 -0.06 -8.58
CA ARG A 123 -10.63 -1.17 -8.49
C ARG A 123 -11.80 -0.80 -7.59
N GLN A 124 -12.97 -1.44 -7.83
CA GLN A 124 -14.13 -1.30 -6.95
C GLN A 124 -13.86 -1.80 -5.53
N GLU A 125 -13.08 -2.88 -5.44
CA GLU A 125 -12.63 -3.51 -4.20
C GLU A 125 -11.09 -3.53 -4.22
N PRO A 126 -10.44 -2.47 -3.74
CA PRO A 126 -8.99 -2.42 -3.59
C PRO A 126 -8.49 -3.42 -2.56
N SER A 127 -7.21 -3.75 -2.60
CA SER A 127 -6.60 -4.71 -1.68
C SER A 127 -6.73 -4.29 -0.20
N LEU A 128 -6.84 -5.29 0.68
CA LEU A 128 -6.66 -5.12 2.12
C LEU A 128 -5.22 -4.68 2.41
N GLY A 129 -4.27 -5.40 1.87
CA GLY A 129 -2.85 -5.16 2.06
C GLY A 129 -1.99 -5.95 1.09
N SER A 130 -0.72 -5.63 1.07
CA SER A 130 0.27 -6.33 0.26
C SER A 130 1.44 -6.79 1.12
N ILE A 131 1.97 -7.96 0.80
CA ILE A 131 3.12 -8.57 1.47
C ILE A 131 4.22 -8.69 0.42
N LEU A 132 5.28 -7.90 0.60
CA LEU A 132 6.39 -7.82 -0.33
C LEU A 132 7.64 -8.41 0.31
N ARG A 133 8.24 -9.39 -0.37
CA ARG A 133 9.50 -10.01 -0.02
C ARG A 133 10.63 -9.47 -0.89
N MET A 134 11.73 -9.08 -0.29
CA MET A 134 12.96 -8.71 -1.00
C MET A 134 13.77 -9.96 -1.33
N ILE A 135 14.05 -10.14 -2.62
CA ILE A 135 14.86 -11.25 -3.15
C ILE A 135 16.30 -10.80 -3.41
N GLU A 136 16.46 -9.61 -4.00
CA GLU A 136 17.77 -9.07 -4.34
C GLU A 136 17.74 -7.55 -4.14
N THR A 137 18.67 -7.04 -3.32
CA THR A 137 18.78 -5.61 -3.02
C THR A 137 19.89 -4.97 -3.83
N PRO A 138 19.71 -3.73 -4.28
CA PRO A 138 20.82 -2.94 -4.79
C PRO A 138 21.80 -2.61 -3.64
N PRO A 139 23.09 -2.37 -3.92
CA PRO A 139 24.08 -2.04 -2.89
C PRO A 139 23.76 -0.73 -2.16
N VAL A 140 23.07 0.21 -2.81
CA VAL A 140 22.65 1.50 -2.26
C VAL A 140 21.29 1.90 -2.85
N GLY A 141 20.43 2.53 -2.07
CA GLY A 141 19.11 2.99 -2.49
C GLY A 141 18.06 1.88 -2.53
N GLY A 142 16.96 2.12 -3.24
CA GLY A 142 15.87 1.17 -3.38
C GLY A 142 14.98 1.03 -2.15
N ASP A 143 15.05 1.98 -1.22
CA ASP A 143 14.20 2.02 -0.03
C ASP A 143 12.73 2.20 -0.38
N THR A 144 11.86 1.91 0.56
CA THR A 144 10.44 2.24 0.46
C THR A 144 10.03 3.13 1.63
N LEU A 145 9.34 4.22 1.30
CA LEU A 145 8.71 5.10 2.28
C LEU A 145 7.24 4.72 2.44
N PHE A 146 6.74 4.77 3.66
CA PHE A 146 5.33 4.56 4.00
C PHE A 146 4.81 5.77 4.77
N ALA A 147 3.58 6.20 4.49
CA ALA A 147 2.96 7.36 5.13
C ALA A 147 1.62 6.97 5.77
N SER A 148 1.43 7.33 7.04
CA SER A 148 0.17 7.16 7.77
C SER A 148 -0.87 8.16 7.27
N MET A 149 -1.87 7.69 6.56
CA MET A 149 -2.96 8.52 6.08
C MET A 149 -4.02 8.77 7.16
N GLU A 150 -3.99 8.00 8.26
CA GLU A 150 -4.75 8.30 9.48
C GLU A 150 -4.18 9.53 10.19
N ALA A 151 -2.87 9.53 10.49
CA ALA A 151 -2.22 10.69 11.10
C ALA A 151 -2.34 11.94 10.22
N ALA A 152 -2.24 11.78 8.91
CA ALA A 152 -2.47 12.85 7.95
C ALA A 152 -3.89 13.42 8.07
N TYR A 153 -4.92 12.58 8.14
CA TYR A 153 -6.31 13.02 8.32
C TYR A 153 -6.53 13.69 9.67
N GLU A 154 -6.05 13.10 10.77
CA GLU A 154 -6.22 13.63 12.13
C GLU A 154 -5.70 15.06 12.26
N ASN A 155 -4.60 15.37 11.58
CA ASN A 155 -3.95 16.68 11.62
C ASN A 155 -4.42 17.67 10.54
N LEU A 156 -5.40 17.31 9.69
CA LEU A 156 -6.02 18.28 8.79
C LEU A 156 -6.72 19.40 9.59
N PRO A 157 -6.67 20.65 9.11
CA PRO A 157 -7.52 21.73 9.63
C PRO A 157 -9.00 21.36 9.54
N ASP A 158 -9.80 21.74 10.55
CA ASP A 158 -11.23 21.41 10.59
C ASP A 158 -11.99 21.90 9.35
N VAL A 159 -11.64 23.09 8.85
CA VAL A 159 -12.22 23.64 7.61
C VAL A 159 -11.96 22.76 6.37
N ILE A 160 -10.87 22.02 6.34
CA ILE A 160 -10.58 21.06 5.27
C ILE A 160 -11.40 19.79 5.49
N LYS A 161 -11.44 19.26 6.73
CA LYS A 161 -12.26 18.09 7.08
C LYS A 161 -13.73 18.30 6.71
N GLU A 162 -14.29 19.46 7.05
CA GLU A 162 -15.66 19.84 6.72
C GLU A 162 -15.92 19.87 5.20
N LYS A 163 -14.95 20.36 4.41
CA LYS A 163 -15.09 20.41 2.94
C LYS A 163 -15.05 19.05 2.25
N ILE A 164 -14.34 18.09 2.84
CA ILE A 164 -14.17 16.75 2.24
C ILE A 164 -15.03 15.68 2.93
N ASP A 165 -15.76 16.03 3.99
CA ASP A 165 -16.66 15.11 4.67
C ASP A 165 -17.78 14.65 3.71
N GLY A 166 -17.94 13.35 3.59
CA GLY A 166 -18.89 12.74 2.65
C GLY A 166 -18.57 12.95 1.16
N ALA A 167 -17.43 13.58 0.80
CA ALA A 167 -17.01 13.74 -0.59
C ALA A 167 -16.48 12.43 -1.18
N TYR A 168 -16.71 12.24 -2.48
CA TYR A 168 -16.23 11.09 -3.26
C TYR A 168 -15.29 11.55 -4.37
N ALA A 169 -14.31 10.72 -4.70
CA ALA A 169 -13.36 10.97 -5.77
C ALA A 169 -13.32 9.81 -6.77
N VAL A 170 -13.16 10.12 -8.03
CA VAL A 170 -13.02 9.14 -9.10
C VAL A 170 -11.58 8.67 -9.19
N HIS A 171 -11.40 7.35 -9.23
CA HIS A 171 -10.10 6.70 -9.40
C HIS A 171 -10.00 6.04 -10.77
N ASP A 172 -8.82 6.07 -11.37
CA ASP A 172 -8.57 5.50 -12.70
C ASP A 172 -7.12 5.05 -12.85
N PHE A 173 -6.93 3.97 -13.57
CA PHE A 173 -5.60 3.57 -14.03
C PHE A 173 -5.26 4.25 -15.36
N THR A 174 -5.27 5.59 -15.36
CA THR A 174 -5.09 6.43 -16.54
C THR A 174 -3.82 6.11 -17.33
N ILE A 175 -2.71 5.85 -16.62
CA ILE A 175 -1.42 5.51 -17.27
C ILE A 175 -1.55 4.24 -18.09
N PHE A 176 -2.25 3.23 -17.58
CA PHE A 176 -2.46 1.99 -18.29
C PHE A 176 -3.41 2.15 -19.48
N ARG A 177 -4.51 2.90 -19.33
CA ARG A 177 -5.43 3.22 -20.44
C ARG A 177 -4.70 3.92 -21.59
N LYS A 178 -3.91 4.96 -21.29
CA LYS A 178 -3.07 5.64 -22.29
C LYS A 178 -2.03 4.72 -22.94
N ARG A 179 -1.55 3.71 -22.21
CA ARG A 179 -0.64 2.70 -22.77
C ARG A 179 -1.35 1.80 -23.78
N LEU A 180 -2.58 1.35 -23.51
CA LEU A 180 -3.37 0.56 -24.46
C LEU A 180 -3.60 1.33 -25.76
N GLU A 181 -3.95 2.62 -25.68
CA GLU A 181 -4.09 3.50 -26.84
C GLU A 181 -2.78 3.60 -27.65
N LYS A 182 -1.64 3.80 -26.97
CA LYS A 182 -0.32 3.86 -27.64
C LYS A 182 0.13 2.53 -28.25
N GLN A 183 -0.38 1.40 -27.73
CA GLN A 183 -0.10 0.06 -28.28
C GLN A 183 -0.98 -0.27 -29.50
N GLY A 184 -1.80 0.67 -29.97
CA GLY A 184 -2.65 0.50 -31.14
C GLY A 184 -3.83 -0.43 -30.92
N LYS A 185 -4.28 -0.58 -29.66
CA LYS A 185 -5.52 -1.31 -29.35
C LYS A 185 -6.71 -0.67 -30.02
N THR A 186 -7.62 -1.51 -30.54
CA THR A 186 -8.82 -1.01 -31.22
C THR A 186 -9.79 -0.34 -30.24
N PRO A 187 -10.70 0.54 -30.71
CA PRO A 187 -11.73 1.12 -29.85
C PRO A 187 -12.57 0.06 -29.12
N GLU A 188 -12.85 -1.08 -29.77
CA GLU A 188 -13.61 -2.19 -29.19
C GLU A 188 -12.83 -2.87 -28.04
N GLU A 189 -11.50 -3.07 -28.19
CA GLU A 189 -10.64 -3.61 -27.14
C GLU A 189 -10.57 -2.66 -25.94
N ILE A 190 -10.46 -1.36 -26.20
CA ILE A 190 -10.45 -0.33 -25.14
C ILE A 190 -11.79 -0.29 -24.41
N GLU A 191 -12.90 -0.38 -25.16
CA GLU A 191 -14.24 -0.41 -24.57
C GLU A 191 -14.48 -1.69 -23.74
N ALA A 192 -14.01 -2.84 -24.20
CA ALA A 192 -14.05 -4.10 -23.44
C ALA A 192 -13.24 -3.99 -22.14
N PHE A 193 -12.07 -3.34 -22.19
CA PHE A 193 -11.29 -3.03 -21.01
C PHE A 193 -12.05 -2.09 -20.04
N ASN A 194 -12.65 -1.02 -20.55
CA ASN A 194 -13.42 -0.07 -19.75
C ASN A 194 -14.62 -0.72 -19.05
N LYS A 195 -15.29 -1.66 -19.71
CA LYS A 195 -16.38 -2.47 -19.13
C LYS A 195 -15.89 -3.41 -18.04
N LYS A 196 -14.74 -4.04 -18.26
CA LYS A 196 -14.13 -4.95 -17.28
C LYS A 196 -13.60 -4.22 -16.05
N PHE A 197 -13.06 -3.01 -16.23
CA PHE A 197 -12.47 -2.18 -15.19
C PHE A 197 -13.08 -0.76 -15.26
N PRO A 198 -14.33 -0.61 -14.81
CA PRO A 198 -14.95 0.72 -14.73
C PRO A 198 -14.18 1.58 -13.73
N LYS A 199 -14.20 2.89 -13.94
CA LYS A 199 -13.61 3.85 -12.98
C LYS A 199 -14.44 3.86 -11.70
N PRO A 200 -13.88 3.42 -10.57
CA PRO A 200 -14.62 3.46 -9.32
C PRO A 200 -14.65 4.87 -8.74
N THR A 201 -15.67 5.11 -7.94
CA THR A 201 -15.76 6.24 -7.04
C THR A 201 -15.55 5.74 -5.62
N HIS A 202 -14.60 6.36 -4.90
CA HIS A 202 -14.29 6.05 -3.50
C HIS A 202 -14.45 7.30 -2.63
N PRO A 203 -14.73 7.14 -1.32
CA PRO A 203 -14.75 8.28 -0.42
C PRO A 203 -13.35 8.94 -0.39
N VAL A 204 -13.32 10.27 -0.34
CA VAL A 204 -12.05 11.04 -0.14
C VAL A 204 -11.45 10.70 1.21
N VAL A 205 -12.31 10.51 2.21
CA VAL A 205 -11.98 10.06 3.56
C VAL A 205 -12.59 8.68 3.79
N ARG A 206 -11.75 7.65 3.86
CA ARG A 206 -12.16 6.28 4.12
C ARG A 206 -12.27 6.02 5.62
N THR A 207 -13.31 5.34 6.07
CA THR A 207 -13.36 4.74 7.39
C THR A 207 -12.77 3.33 7.35
N HIS A 208 -11.81 3.07 8.23
CA HIS A 208 -11.17 1.76 8.31
C HIS A 208 -12.14 0.73 8.91
N PRO A 209 -12.41 -0.42 8.25
CA PRO A 209 -13.47 -1.34 8.67
C PRO A 209 -13.23 -1.99 10.03
N ASP A 210 -11.97 -2.21 10.43
CA ASP A 210 -11.64 -2.90 11.67
C ASP A 210 -11.38 -1.94 12.84
N THR A 211 -10.83 -0.75 12.56
CA THR A 211 -10.43 0.21 13.62
C THR A 211 -11.43 1.37 13.78
N GLY A 212 -12.30 1.60 12.78
CA GLY A 212 -13.20 2.75 12.74
C GLY A 212 -12.50 4.09 12.51
N LYS A 213 -11.18 4.10 12.33
CA LYS A 213 -10.41 5.33 12.11
C LYS A 213 -10.58 5.86 10.69
N LYS A 214 -10.51 7.17 10.56
CA LYS A 214 -10.58 7.86 9.28
C LYS A 214 -9.19 8.08 8.69
N SER A 215 -9.04 7.91 7.38
CA SER A 215 -7.82 8.15 6.63
C SER A 215 -8.09 8.88 5.32
N ILE A 216 -7.14 9.71 4.87
CA ILE A 216 -7.17 10.27 3.51
C ILE A 216 -6.97 9.12 2.52
N TYR A 217 -7.93 8.92 1.60
CA TYR A 217 -7.89 7.78 0.68
C TYR A 217 -7.62 8.14 -0.78
N VAL A 218 -7.43 9.41 -1.08
CA VAL A 218 -7.01 9.87 -2.41
C VAL A 218 -5.48 9.80 -2.54
N ASN A 219 -4.98 9.48 -3.75
CA ASN A 219 -3.55 9.38 -4.03
C ASN A 219 -3.23 9.89 -5.44
N VAL A 220 -1.99 10.36 -5.64
CA VAL A 220 -1.57 10.99 -6.90
C VAL A 220 -1.51 10.02 -8.08
N ALA A 221 -1.37 8.71 -7.83
CA ALA A 221 -1.23 7.72 -8.89
C ALA A 221 -2.56 7.38 -9.59
N PHE A 222 -3.67 7.41 -8.85
CA PHE A 222 -4.94 6.90 -9.35
C PHE A 222 -6.12 7.86 -9.24
N THR A 223 -6.09 8.87 -8.36
CA THR A 223 -7.22 9.79 -8.19
C THR A 223 -7.22 10.86 -9.27
N THR A 224 -8.35 11.05 -9.94
CA THR A 224 -8.47 11.99 -11.05
C THR A 224 -9.16 13.29 -10.65
N HIS A 225 -10.29 13.23 -9.95
CA HIS A 225 -11.06 14.41 -9.52
C HIS A 225 -12.01 14.07 -8.37
N ILE A 226 -12.48 15.09 -7.66
CA ILE A 226 -13.51 14.98 -6.62
C ILE A 226 -14.87 15.31 -7.27
N GLU A 227 -15.85 14.43 -7.08
CA GLU A 227 -17.19 14.63 -7.63
C GLU A 227 -17.88 15.85 -7.00
N GLY A 228 -18.59 16.62 -7.82
CA GLY A 228 -19.33 17.79 -7.38
C GLY A 228 -18.49 19.04 -7.13
N PHE A 229 -17.16 18.97 -7.23
CA PHE A 229 -16.27 20.14 -7.18
C PHE A 229 -16.07 20.72 -8.60
N SER A 230 -15.78 22.02 -8.70
CA SER A 230 -15.23 22.55 -9.94
C SER A 230 -13.86 21.92 -10.23
N ASP A 231 -13.44 21.92 -11.51
CA ASP A 231 -12.13 21.37 -11.90
C ASP A 231 -10.98 22.04 -11.13
N GLU A 232 -11.08 23.34 -10.91
CA GLU A 232 -10.08 24.10 -10.17
C GLU A 232 -10.08 23.76 -8.68
N ASP A 233 -11.25 23.75 -8.03
CA ASP A 233 -11.36 23.39 -6.60
C ASP A 233 -10.92 21.95 -6.34
N SER A 234 -11.34 21.03 -7.22
CA SER A 234 -10.93 19.62 -7.16
C SER A 234 -9.42 19.50 -7.26
N ARG A 235 -8.78 20.16 -8.23
CA ARG A 235 -7.33 20.15 -8.42
C ARG A 235 -6.59 20.72 -7.21
N LEU A 236 -7.05 21.86 -6.68
CA LEU A 236 -6.43 22.51 -5.51
C LEU A 236 -6.56 21.63 -4.26
N MET A 237 -7.75 21.07 -4.01
CA MET A 237 -8.01 20.19 -2.89
C MET A 237 -7.18 18.90 -2.98
N LEU A 238 -7.18 18.23 -4.13
CA LEU A 238 -6.40 17.01 -4.34
C LEU A 238 -4.90 17.27 -4.16
N ASN A 239 -4.36 18.35 -4.71
CA ASN A 239 -2.95 18.70 -4.51
C ASN A 239 -2.62 18.91 -3.02
N TYR A 240 -3.50 19.57 -2.28
CA TYR A 240 -3.32 19.73 -0.84
C TYR A 240 -3.32 18.39 -0.11
N LEU A 241 -4.27 17.50 -0.42
CA LEU A 241 -4.40 16.18 0.19
C LEU A 241 -3.25 15.23 -0.21
N PHE A 242 -2.80 15.25 -1.47
CA PHE A 242 -1.66 14.45 -1.92
C PHE A 242 -0.37 14.83 -1.18
N ASN A 243 -0.17 16.12 -0.92
CA ASN A 243 1.00 16.60 -0.20
C ASN A 243 1.03 16.17 1.28
N GLN A 244 -0.07 15.68 1.85
CA GLN A 244 -0.07 15.18 3.22
C GLN A 244 0.81 13.92 3.37
N SER A 245 0.89 13.06 2.35
CA SER A 245 1.78 11.90 2.38
C SER A 245 3.27 12.25 2.38
N THR A 246 3.63 13.50 1.99
CA THR A 246 5.03 13.94 1.93
C THR A 246 5.54 14.55 3.24
N ILE A 247 4.69 14.68 4.26
CA ILE A 247 5.06 15.25 5.56
C ILE A 247 5.89 14.20 6.34
N PRO A 248 7.14 14.54 6.74
CA PRO A 248 8.06 13.58 7.37
C PRO A 248 7.53 12.94 8.65
N GLU A 249 6.75 13.68 9.47
CA GLU A 249 6.20 13.20 10.73
C GLU A 249 5.16 12.09 10.55
N TYR A 250 4.62 11.94 9.35
CA TYR A 250 3.67 10.86 9.04
C TYR A 250 4.35 9.66 8.40
N GLN A 251 5.68 9.68 8.23
CA GLN A 251 6.39 8.69 7.45
C GLN A 251 7.29 7.79 8.30
N CYS A 252 7.53 6.60 7.75
CA CYS A 252 8.74 5.84 8.02
C CYS A 252 9.44 5.49 6.69
N ARG A 253 10.76 5.35 6.72
CA ARG A 253 11.58 4.90 5.60
C ARG A 253 12.19 3.55 5.94
N PHE A 254 11.93 2.55 5.12
CA PHE A 254 12.43 1.21 5.31
C PHE A 254 13.57 0.92 4.35
N LYS A 255 14.74 0.66 4.90
CA LYS A 255 15.90 0.17 4.17
C LYS A 255 15.80 -1.34 4.04
N TRP A 256 15.75 -1.81 2.80
CA TRP A 256 15.65 -3.23 2.51
C TRP A 256 16.97 -3.96 2.72
N GLU A 257 16.86 -5.20 3.15
CA GLU A 257 17.89 -6.23 3.18
C GLU A 257 17.29 -7.48 2.52
N GLU A 258 18.15 -8.35 1.98
CA GLU A 258 17.66 -9.62 1.42
C GLU A 258 16.85 -10.40 2.46
N ASN A 259 15.81 -11.07 2.01
CA ASN A 259 14.87 -11.78 2.86
C ASN A 259 14.11 -10.91 3.88
N SER A 260 14.14 -9.58 3.73
CA SER A 260 13.18 -8.73 4.46
C SER A 260 11.79 -8.85 3.83
N ILE A 261 10.78 -8.80 4.69
CA ILE A 261 9.36 -8.78 4.29
C ILE A 261 8.71 -7.53 4.86
N ALA A 262 7.89 -6.85 4.06
CA ALA A 262 6.98 -5.80 4.51
C ALA A 262 5.54 -6.24 4.27
N PHE A 263 4.69 -6.05 5.26
CA PHE A 263 3.24 -6.20 5.15
C PHE A 263 2.58 -4.88 5.52
N TRP A 264 1.90 -4.23 4.57
CA TRP A 264 1.23 -2.95 4.82
C TRP A 264 -0.28 -3.03 4.64
N ASP A 265 -0.99 -2.27 5.47
CA ASP A 265 -2.42 -2.08 5.38
C ASP A 265 -2.73 -0.99 4.35
N ASN A 266 -3.17 -1.43 3.18
CA ASN A 266 -3.47 -0.55 2.05
C ASN A 266 -4.69 0.36 2.28
N ARG A 267 -5.42 0.13 3.37
CA ARG A 267 -6.62 0.88 3.75
C ARG A 267 -6.30 2.13 4.55
N SER A 268 -5.09 2.20 5.13
CA SER A 268 -4.69 3.25 6.07
C SER A 268 -3.35 3.91 5.77
N CYS A 269 -2.56 3.39 4.81
CA CYS A 269 -1.29 3.99 4.43
C CYS A 269 -1.10 4.12 2.92
N GLN A 270 -0.20 5.02 2.54
CA GLN A 270 0.38 5.11 1.20
C GLN A 270 1.85 4.73 1.26
N HIS A 271 2.39 4.34 0.11
CA HIS A 271 3.81 4.05 -0.01
C HIS A 271 4.43 4.66 -1.28
N TYR A 272 5.76 4.77 -1.26
CA TYR A 272 6.57 5.33 -2.32
C TYR A 272 7.86 4.50 -2.45
N ALA A 273 8.06 3.83 -3.57
CA ALA A 273 9.31 3.12 -3.86
C ALA A 273 10.32 4.10 -4.48
N THR A 274 11.52 4.23 -3.88
CA THR A 274 12.56 5.05 -4.47
C THR A 274 13.15 4.38 -5.70
N GLY A 275 13.45 5.16 -6.74
CA GLY A 275 14.10 4.70 -7.97
C GLY A 275 15.56 5.10 -8.09
N ASP A 276 16.20 5.40 -6.95
CA ASP A 276 17.53 5.98 -6.84
C ASP A 276 18.71 4.99 -6.99
N TYR A 277 18.40 3.72 -7.22
CA TYR A 277 19.37 2.62 -7.32
C TYR A 277 19.72 2.24 -8.77
N TRP A 278 18.92 2.68 -9.74
CA TRP A 278 19.17 2.31 -11.13
C TRP A 278 20.57 2.75 -11.59
N PRO A 279 21.35 1.91 -12.33
CA PRO A 279 20.95 0.68 -13.04
C PRO A 279 21.12 -0.62 -12.23
N ALA A 280 21.42 -0.58 -10.93
CA ALA A 280 21.57 -1.79 -10.13
C ALA A 280 20.28 -2.62 -10.07
N THR A 281 20.44 -3.93 -9.92
CA THR A 281 19.30 -4.86 -9.84
C THR A 281 18.59 -4.74 -8.50
N ARG A 282 17.25 -4.73 -8.58
CA ARG A 282 16.33 -4.88 -7.43
C ARG A 282 15.23 -5.84 -7.82
N ARG A 283 15.08 -6.92 -7.06
CA ARG A 283 14.07 -7.95 -7.32
C ARG A 283 13.24 -8.21 -6.08
N VAL A 284 11.93 -8.17 -6.25
CA VAL A 284 10.96 -8.44 -5.17
C VAL A 284 9.87 -9.38 -5.66
N GLU A 285 9.25 -10.08 -4.72
CA GLU A 285 8.01 -10.82 -4.91
C GLU A 285 6.93 -10.24 -4.00
N ARG A 286 5.73 -10.09 -4.53
CA ARG A 286 4.58 -9.53 -3.81
C ARG A 286 3.38 -10.46 -3.92
N VAL A 287 2.74 -10.73 -2.81
CA VAL A 287 1.39 -11.27 -2.75
C VAL A 287 0.45 -10.20 -2.21
N THR A 288 -0.77 -10.16 -2.71
CA THR A 288 -1.75 -9.13 -2.39
C THR A 288 -3.00 -9.80 -1.84
N VAL A 289 -3.44 -9.37 -0.66
CA VAL A 289 -4.67 -9.86 -0.03
C VAL A 289 -5.85 -9.04 -0.52
N ILE A 290 -6.90 -9.73 -1.01
CA ILE A 290 -8.12 -9.09 -1.50
C ILE A 290 -8.79 -8.31 -0.36
N GLY A 291 -9.25 -7.11 -0.67
CA GLY A 291 -9.92 -6.24 0.27
C GLY A 291 -11.40 -6.10 -0.02
N ASN A 292 -11.98 -5.04 0.51
CA ASN A 292 -13.39 -4.71 0.37
C ASN A 292 -13.59 -3.30 -0.20
N LYS A 293 -14.83 -3.03 -0.63
CA LYS A 293 -15.21 -1.69 -1.10
C LYS A 293 -14.99 -0.66 0.02
N PRO A 294 -14.29 0.46 -0.27
CA PRO A 294 -14.12 1.57 0.67
C PRO A 294 -15.44 2.24 1.06
N VAL A 295 -15.59 2.58 2.34
CA VAL A 295 -16.73 3.28 2.91
C VAL A 295 -16.28 4.45 3.78
#